data_33dcccd7b01bdf7d95bdbf6c1237b14f
#
_entry.id   33dcccd7b01bdf7d95bdbf6c1237b14f
#
_cell.length_a   1.000
_cell.length_b   1.000
_cell.length_c   1.000
_cell.angle_alpha   90.00
_cell.angle_beta   90.00
_cell.angle_gamma   90.00
#
_symmetry.space_group_name_H-M   'P 1'
#
loop_
_entity.id
_entity.type
_entity.pdbx_description
1 polymer ?
#
loop_
_entity_poly.entity_id
_entity_poly.type
_entity_poly.pdbx_seq_one_letter_code
_entity_poly.pdbx_strand_id
1 'polypeptide(L)'
;ARLSKRNTEKKRKFNRRTYSGHLLELLDRIGFLELVPYIVVLLLIAGLLLAQPHLSATILILAIGASILFAAGIQLRWFAIGGTVMVALLWLVVNTTGYMADRIAIWQNPWIDTQGDGYQIVQSLYAIGSGGLLGLGLGNSRQKFLYLPELQNDYVFPIVCEELGFIGAAMILLLFALLILRGYWLALHARDRFGALLIVGVTTQV
;
A
#
# COMPACT_ATOMS: atom_id res chain seq x y z
N ALA A 1 12.80 -40.10 3.71
CA ALA A 1 13.24 -39.36 4.91
C ALA A 1 14.78 -39.19 4.98
N ARG A 2 15.61 -40.22 4.68
CA ARG A 2 17.08 -40.11 4.72
C ARG A 2 17.68 -39.22 3.63
N LEU A 3 17.13 -39.20 2.42
CA LEU A 3 17.60 -38.38 1.30
C LEU A 3 17.29 -36.88 1.51
N SER A 4 16.13 -36.55 2.11
CA SER A 4 15.75 -35.19 2.46
C SER A 4 16.70 -34.60 3.52
N LYS A 5 17.02 -35.34 4.58
CA LYS A 5 18.00 -34.91 5.60
C LYS A 5 19.40 -34.66 5.01
N ARG A 6 19.86 -35.52 4.08
CA ARG A 6 21.17 -35.39 3.44
C ARG A 6 21.27 -34.18 2.50
N ASN A 7 20.18 -33.83 1.83
CA ASN A 7 20.12 -32.62 1.00
C ASN A 7 20.06 -31.33 1.84
N THR A 8 19.38 -31.37 2.98
CA THR A 8 19.32 -30.24 3.92
C THR A 8 20.68 -30.01 4.59
N GLU A 9 21.39 -31.08 4.95
CA GLU A 9 22.76 -30.97 5.49
C GLU A 9 23.77 -30.53 4.43
N LYS A 10 23.66 -30.96 3.17
CA LYS A 10 24.50 -30.45 2.07
C LYS A 10 24.26 -28.98 1.78
N LYS A 11 22.99 -28.51 1.75
CA LYS A 11 22.65 -27.09 1.64
C LYS A 11 23.20 -26.29 2.82
N ARG A 12 23.07 -26.79 4.05
CA ARG A 12 23.66 -26.13 5.25
C ARG A 12 25.18 -26.05 5.18
N LYS A 13 25.88 -27.11 4.74
CA LYS A 13 27.34 -27.11 4.57
C LYS A 13 27.81 -26.23 3.41
N PHE A 14 27.06 -26.14 2.33
CA PHE A 14 27.37 -25.26 1.19
C PHE A 14 27.21 -23.79 1.61
N ASN A 15 26.13 -23.42 2.28
CA ASN A 15 25.93 -22.07 2.80
C ASN A 15 27.02 -21.66 3.81
N ARG A 16 27.43 -22.56 4.71
CA ARG A 16 28.51 -22.27 5.69
C ARG A 16 29.86 -21.98 5.04
N ARG A 17 30.18 -22.53 3.87
CA ARG A 17 31.44 -22.26 3.17
C ARG A 17 31.46 -20.92 2.42
N THR A 18 30.32 -20.36 2.09
CA THR A 18 30.21 -19.11 1.34
C THR A 18 30.27 -17.86 2.24
N TYR A 19 30.03 -18.02 3.55
CA TYR A 19 29.99 -16.91 4.50
C TYR A 19 31.14 -17.03 5.51
N SER A 20 32.27 -16.46 5.17
CA SER A 20 33.45 -16.38 6.08
C SER A 20 33.42 -15.05 6.85
N GLY A 21 32.72 -15.02 7.97
CA GLY A 21 32.76 -13.88 8.88
C GLY A 21 31.77 -14.00 10.02
N HIS A 22 32.23 -13.74 11.23
CA HIS A 22 31.40 -13.81 12.45
C HIS A 22 30.12 -12.97 12.39
N LEU A 23 30.15 -11.85 11.67
CA LEU A 23 29.01 -10.96 11.42
C LEU A 23 27.96 -11.59 10.50
N LEU A 24 28.41 -12.27 9.43
CA LEU A 24 27.52 -12.94 8.48
C LEU A 24 26.85 -14.17 9.11
N GLU A 25 27.56 -14.86 10.00
CA GLU A 25 27.00 -15.99 10.74
C GLU A 25 25.96 -15.56 11.80
N LEU A 26 26.14 -14.38 12.40
CA LEU A 26 25.15 -13.73 13.26
C LEU A 26 23.93 -13.28 12.46
N LEU A 27 24.12 -12.68 11.30
CA LEU A 27 23.02 -12.23 10.41
C LEU A 27 22.22 -13.42 9.87
N ASP A 28 22.86 -14.54 9.57
CA ASP A 28 22.20 -15.78 9.17
C ASP A 28 21.35 -16.38 10.30
N ARG A 29 21.87 -16.37 11.54
CA ARG A 29 21.10 -16.79 12.74
C ARG A 29 19.85 -15.94 12.98
N ILE A 30 19.86 -14.68 12.56
CA ILE A 30 18.77 -13.73 12.74
C ILE A 30 17.77 -13.84 11.57
N GLY A 31 18.07 -14.61 10.51
CA GLY A 31 17.24 -14.73 9.31
C GLY A 31 17.29 -13.50 8.41
N PHE A 32 18.27 -12.59 8.61
CA PHE A 32 18.39 -11.35 7.84
C PHE A 32 18.80 -11.63 6.39
N LEU A 33 19.69 -12.58 6.15
CA LEU A 33 20.18 -12.91 4.81
C LEU A 33 19.09 -13.42 3.86
N GLU A 34 18.06 -14.08 4.41
CA GLU A 34 16.90 -14.51 3.63
C GLU A 34 16.01 -13.33 3.20
N LEU A 35 16.04 -12.23 3.96
CA LEU A 35 15.26 -11.01 3.68
C LEU A 35 15.95 -10.08 2.68
N VAL A 36 17.27 -10.09 2.58
CA VAL A 36 18.06 -9.17 1.75
C VAL A 36 17.55 -9.07 0.31
N PRO A 37 17.31 -10.15 -0.44
CA PRO A 37 16.87 -10.03 -1.83
C PRO A 37 15.51 -9.33 -1.96
N TYR A 38 14.58 -9.56 -1.02
CA TYR A 38 13.26 -8.92 -1.02
C TYR A 38 13.36 -7.43 -0.66
N ILE A 39 14.17 -7.10 0.34
CA ILE A 39 14.42 -5.71 0.72
C ILE A 39 15.09 -4.95 -0.41
N VAL A 40 16.09 -5.53 -1.09
CA VAL A 40 16.77 -4.89 -2.22
C VAL A 40 15.79 -4.58 -3.35
N VAL A 41 14.93 -5.52 -3.72
CA VAL A 41 13.91 -5.30 -4.76
C VAL A 41 12.93 -4.20 -4.35
N LEU A 42 12.42 -4.23 -3.11
CA LEU A 42 11.50 -3.22 -2.61
C LEU A 42 12.14 -1.83 -2.56
N LEU A 43 13.39 -1.73 -2.09
CA LEU A 43 14.12 -0.46 -2.05
C LEU A 43 14.46 0.07 -3.44
N LEU A 44 14.77 -0.80 -4.40
CA LEU A 44 15.00 -0.41 -5.78
C LEU A 44 13.74 0.19 -6.40
N ILE A 45 12.59 -0.49 -6.25
CA ILE A 45 11.31 0.00 -6.77
C ILE A 45 10.91 1.30 -6.06
N ALA A 46 11.03 1.36 -4.73
CA ALA A 46 10.73 2.55 -3.95
C ALA A 46 11.63 3.74 -4.36
N GLY A 47 12.93 3.49 -4.58
CA GLY A 47 13.87 4.53 -5.03
C GLY A 47 13.53 5.08 -6.41
N LEU A 48 13.13 4.22 -7.36
CA LEU A 48 12.67 4.63 -8.69
C LEU A 48 11.39 5.46 -8.62
N LEU A 49 10.44 5.09 -7.76
CA LEU A 49 9.19 5.83 -7.57
C LEU A 49 9.40 7.17 -6.88
N LEU A 50 10.32 7.25 -5.93
CA LEU A 50 10.71 8.52 -5.30
C LEU A 50 11.42 9.46 -6.28
N ALA A 51 12.15 8.93 -7.25
CA ALA A 51 12.75 9.72 -8.33
C ALA A 51 11.69 10.34 -9.26
N GLN A 52 10.48 9.78 -9.32
CA GLN A 52 9.32 10.31 -10.05
C GLN A 52 8.37 11.17 -9.19
N PRO A 53 8.76 11.71 -8.07
CA PRO A 53 8.06 12.17 -6.89
C PRO A 53 6.65 11.56 -6.61
N HIS A 54 6.50 10.27 -6.85
CA HIS A 54 5.26 9.52 -6.59
C HIS A 54 5.24 8.89 -5.20
N LEU A 55 5.04 9.69 -4.18
CA LEU A 55 5.10 9.27 -2.77
C LEU A 55 3.98 8.29 -2.40
N SER A 56 2.76 8.51 -2.93
CA SER A 56 1.61 7.63 -2.66
C SER A 56 1.84 6.21 -3.17
N ALA A 57 2.34 6.06 -4.40
CA ALA A 57 2.68 4.75 -4.98
C ALA A 57 3.80 4.06 -4.20
N THR A 58 4.80 4.82 -3.72
CA THR A 58 5.88 4.29 -2.90
C THR A 58 5.35 3.69 -1.59
N ILE A 59 4.48 4.42 -0.89
CA ILE A 59 3.87 3.94 0.37
C ILE A 59 3.04 2.68 0.10
N LEU A 60 2.23 2.66 -0.96
CA LEU A 60 1.40 1.52 -1.33
C LEU A 60 2.24 0.27 -1.60
N ILE A 61 3.28 0.36 -2.42
CA ILE A 61 4.14 -0.79 -2.75
C ILE A 61 4.88 -1.30 -1.51
N LEU A 62 5.35 -0.41 -0.65
CA LEU A 62 5.97 -0.80 0.61
C LEU A 62 4.97 -1.48 1.56
N ALA A 63 3.72 -1.01 1.61
CA ALA A 63 2.65 -1.65 2.38
C ALA A 63 2.31 -3.05 1.86
N ILE A 64 2.20 -3.22 0.52
CA ILE A 64 1.98 -4.53 -0.11
C ILE A 64 3.16 -5.47 0.20
N GLY A 65 4.40 -5.01 -0.01
CA GLY A 65 5.60 -5.78 0.31
C GLY A 65 5.66 -6.20 1.78
N ALA A 66 5.36 -5.28 2.69
CA ALA A 66 5.30 -5.55 4.12
C ALA A 66 4.22 -6.60 4.45
N SER A 67 3.01 -6.52 3.87
CA SER A 67 1.94 -7.48 4.10
C SER A 67 2.31 -8.88 3.62
N ILE A 68 2.97 -9.01 2.47
CA ILE A 68 3.47 -10.29 1.95
C ILE A 68 4.55 -10.86 2.87
N LEU A 69 5.51 -10.05 3.31
CA LEU A 69 6.56 -10.47 4.22
C LEU A 69 6.01 -10.89 5.59
N PHE A 70 4.97 -10.18 6.07
CA PHE A 70 4.25 -10.55 7.30
C PHE A 70 3.55 -11.90 7.15
N ALA A 71 2.80 -12.11 6.08
CA ALA A 71 2.13 -13.37 5.77
C ALA A 71 3.12 -14.53 5.56
N ALA A 72 4.34 -14.25 5.08
CA ALA A 72 5.42 -15.22 4.95
C ALA A 72 5.99 -15.69 6.31
N GLY A 73 5.60 -15.03 7.42
CA GLY A 73 6.01 -15.41 8.78
C GLY A 73 7.33 -14.81 9.22
N ILE A 74 7.71 -13.65 8.69
CA ILE A 74 8.90 -12.93 9.11
C ILE A 74 8.71 -12.38 10.52
N GLN A 75 9.78 -12.38 11.30
CA GLN A 75 9.76 -11.96 12.69
C GLN A 75 9.36 -10.49 12.85
N LEU A 76 8.41 -10.23 13.74
CA LEU A 76 7.82 -8.90 13.98
C LEU A 76 8.86 -7.81 14.30
N ARG A 77 10.02 -8.18 14.86
CA ARG A 77 11.14 -7.24 15.10
C ARG A 77 11.62 -6.53 13.85
N TRP A 78 11.61 -7.21 12.68
CA TRP A 78 12.03 -6.60 11.42
C TRP A 78 11.04 -5.55 10.92
N PHE A 79 9.75 -5.77 11.19
CA PHE A 79 8.74 -4.75 10.91
C PHE A 79 8.87 -3.54 11.83
N ALA A 80 9.21 -3.76 13.11
CA ALA A 80 9.45 -2.65 14.02
C ALA A 80 10.66 -1.81 13.56
N ILE A 81 11.77 -2.44 13.18
CA ILE A 81 12.95 -1.76 12.66
C ILE A 81 12.64 -1.05 11.33
N GLY A 82 12.06 -1.77 10.36
CA GLY A 82 11.70 -1.20 9.05
C GLY A 82 10.70 -0.07 9.16
N GLY A 83 9.67 -0.22 10.01
CA GLY A 83 8.68 0.81 10.28
C GLY A 83 9.28 2.05 10.92
N THR A 84 10.18 1.90 11.89
CA THR A 84 10.88 3.04 12.52
C THR A 84 11.76 3.78 11.51
N VAL A 85 12.51 3.06 10.67
CA VAL A 85 13.31 3.65 9.60
C VAL A 85 12.43 4.38 8.60
N MET A 86 11.30 3.78 8.18
CA MET A 86 10.37 4.42 7.26
C MET A 86 9.77 5.70 7.84
N VAL A 87 9.31 5.68 9.10
CA VAL A 87 8.78 6.88 9.77
C VAL A 87 9.85 7.96 9.87
N ALA A 88 11.09 7.61 10.21
CA ALA A 88 12.20 8.57 10.27
C ALA A 88 12.50 9.18 8.90
N LEU A 89 12.51 8.37 7.83
CA LEU A 89 12.71 8.87 6.46
C LEU A 89 11.56 9.77 6.00
N LEU A 90 10.32 9.39 6.25
CA LEU A 90 9.15 10.22 5.94
C LEU A 90 9.20 11.54 6.70
N TRP A 91 9.55 11.51 7.99
CA TRP A 91 9.71 12.70 8.81
C TRP A 91 10.81 13.62 8.24
N LEU A 92 11.94 13.05 7.83
CA LEU A 92 13.01 13.79 7.18
C LEU A 92 12.53 14.46 5.89
N VAL A 93 11.86 13.71 5.00
CA VAL A 93 11.34 14.24 3.72
C VAL A 93 10.32 15.36 3.97
N VAL A 94 9.40 15.18 4.90
CA VAL A 94 8.39 16.20 5.25
C VAL A 94 9.06 17.51 5.71
N ASN A 95 10.10 17.40 6.53
CA ASN A 95 10.76 18.61 7.09
C ASN A 95 11.76 19.27 6.12
N THR A 96 12.27 18.53 5.12
CA THR A 96 13.31 19.09 4.22
C THR A 96 12.74 19.64 2.91
N THR A 97 11.60 19.10 2.41
CA THR A 97 11.11 19.44 1.06
C THR A 97 10.01 20.52 1.02
N GLY A 98 9.42 20.92 2.15
CA GLY A 98 8.28 21.85 2.16
C GLY A 98 7.01 21.35 1.43
N TYR A 99 7.18 20.53 0.41
CA TYR A 99 6.12 19.95 -0.46
C TYR A 99 4.99 19.27 0.31
N MET A 100 5.33 18.60 1.41
CA MET A 100 4.35 17.92 2.26
C MET A 100 3.60 18.88 3.18
N ALA A 101 4.21 19.99 3.60
CA ALA A 101 3.57 20.95 4.48
C ALA A 101 2.34 21.57 3.81
N ASP A 102 2.45 21.97 2.54
CA ASP A 102 1.36 22.53 1.76
C ASP A 102 0.23 21.51 1.55
N ARG A 103 0.57 20.25 1.22
CA ARG A 103 -0.43 19.18 1.07
C ARG A 103 -1.15 18.85 2.38
N ILE A 104 -0.45 18.84 3.51
CA ILE A 104 -1.06 18.63 4.83
C ILE A 104 -1.96 19.82 5.19
N ALA A 105 -1.54 21.05 4.95
CA ALA A 105 -2.34 22.24 5.20
C ALA A 105 -3.64 22.23 4.38
N ILE A 106 -3.56 21.91 3.09
CA ILE A 106 -4.73 21.80 2.19
C ILE A 106 -5.63 20.62 2.59
N TRP A 107 -5.06 19.50 3.01
CA TRP A 107 -5.85 18.36 3.50
C TRP A 107 -6.63 18.69 4.77
N GLN A 108 -6.02 19.47 5.69
CA GLN A 108 -6.69 19.92 6.93
C GLN A 108 -7.75 20.99 6.66
N ASN A 109 -7.46 21.89 5.74
CA ASN A 109 -8.38 22.96 5.37
C ASN A 109 -8.30 23.28 3.87
N PRO A 110 -9.05 22.57 3.03
CA PRO A 110 -9.02 22.77 1.58
C PRO A 110 -9.55 24.14 1.13
N TRP A 111 -10.24 24.86 2.03
CA TRP A 111 -10.80 26.18 1.75
C TRP A 111 -9.75 27.29 1.72
N ILE A 112 -8.52 27.04 2.13
CA ILE A 112 -7.41 28.03 2.08
C ILE A 112 -7.09 28.40 0.63
N ASP A 113 -7.13 27.40 -0.28
CA ASP A 113 -6.85 27.61 -1.70
C ASP A 113 -7.88 26.88 -2.57
N THR A 114 -9.05 27.49 -2.70
CA THR A 114 -10.19 26.93 -3.44
C THR A 114 -10.04 26.96 -4.96
N GLN A 115 -9.02 27.61 -5.50
CA GLN A 115 -8.77 27.74 -6.95
C GLN A 115 -7.47 27.06 -7.41
N GLY A 116 -6.59 26.71 -6.46
CA GLY A 116 -5.33 25.99 -6.71
C GLY A 116 -5.41 24.52 -6.25
N ASP A 117 -4.47 24.15 -5.40
CA ASP A 117 -4.28 22.76 -4.96
C ASP A 117 -5.46 22.20 -4.14
N GLY A 118 -6.26 23.05 -3.49
CA GLY A 118 -7.48 22.66 -2.78
C GLY A 118 -8.71 22.47 -3.67
N TYR A 119 -8.69 22.96 -4.93
CA TYR A 119 -9.82 22.94 -5.82
C TYR A 119 -10.46 21.57 -5.99
N GLN A 120 -9.66 20.54 -6.26
CA GLN A 120 -10.14 19.18 -6.47
C GLN A 120 -10.84 18.60 -5.23
N ILE A 121 -10.29 18.87 -4.04
CA ILE A 121 -10.88 18.40 -2.78
C ILE A 121 -12.20 19.10 -2.51
N VAL A 122 -12.27 20.41 -2.73
CA VAL A 122 -13.49 21.21 -2.54
C VAL A 122 -14.60 20.75 -3.50
N GLN A 123 -14.30 20.54 -4.77
CA GLN A 123 -15.27 20.03 -5.74
C GLN A 123 -15.74 18.59 -5.40
N SER A 124 -14.85 17.76 -4.88
CA SER A 124 -15.18 16.42 -4.38
C SER A 124 -16.16 16.48 -3.20
N LEU A 125 -15.94 17.41 -2.26
CA LEU A 125 -16.84 17.63 -1.13
C LEU A 125 -18.21 18.13 -1.59
N TYR A 126 -18.25 19.00 -2.60
CA TYR A 126 -19.53 19.42 -3.21
C TYR A 126 -20.24 18.26 -3.89
N ALA A 127 -19.53 17.40 -4.64
CA ALA A 127 -20.11 16.21 -5.24
C ALA A 127 -20.73 15.28 -4.19
N ILE A 128 -19.97 14.94 -3.14
CA ILE A 128 -20.47 14.09 -2.04
C ILE A 128 -21.67 14.73 -1.34
N GLY A 129 -21.60 16.04 -1.05
CA GLY A 129 -22.68 16.76 -0.37
C GLY A 129 -23.95 16.87 -1.20
N SER A 130 -23.84 17.05 -2.52
CA SER A 130 -25.01 17.20 -3.42
C SER A 130 -25.75 15.88 -3.64
N GLY A 131 -25.10 14.72 -3.48
CA GLY A 131 -25.72 13.41 -3.68
C GLY A 131 -26.76 13.04 -2.61
N GLY A 132 -26.67 13.59 -1.40
CA GLY A 132 -27.60 13.29 -0.32
C GLY A 132 -27.70 11.77 -0.03
N LEU A 133 -28.88 11.28 0.37
CA LEU A 133 -29.08 9.87 0.70
C LEU A 133 -29.25 8.96 -0.53
N LEU A 134 -30.00 9.43 -1.55
CA LEU A 134 -30.43 8.60 -2.68
C LEU A 134 -29.71 8.94 -4.00
N GLY A 135 -28.92 10.00 -4.01
CA GLY A 135 -28.21 10.47 -5.21
C GLY A 135 -29.09 11.27 -6.16
N LEU A 136 -28.46 11.90 -7.14
CA LEU A 136 -29.11 12.64 -8.22
C LEU A 136 -29.60 11.75 -9.37
N GLY A 137 -29.25 10.45 -9.31
CA GLY A 137 -29.52 9.48 -10.37
C GLY A 137 -28.29 9.25 -11.27
N LEU A 138 -28.21 8.03 -11.82
CA LEU A 138 -27.13 7.63 -12.71
C LEU A 138 -27.06 8.55 -13.94
N GLY A 139 -25.86 9.02 -14.24
CA GLY A 139 -25.62 9.91 -15.37
C GLY A 139 -25.89 11.39 -15.11
N ASN A 140 -26.48 11.77 -13.97
CA ASN A 140 -26.89 13.13 -13.64
C ASN A 140 -25.88 13.91 -12.77
N SER A 141 -24.69 13.39 -12.59
CA SER A 141 -23.63 14.13 -11.90
C SER A 141 -23.33 15.44 -12.62
N ARG A 142 -23.33 16.54 -11.88
CA ARG A 142 -22.97 17.86 -12.38
C ARG A 142 -21.46 18.05 -12.41
N GLN A 143 -20.77 17.46 -11.45
CA GLN A 143 -19.32 17.61 -11.27
C GLN A 143 -18.51 16.89 -12.36
N LYS A 144 -19.08 15.87 -13.03
CA LYS A 144 -18.40 15.18 -14.13
C LYS A 144 -18.28 16.04 -15.41
N PHE A 145 -19.09 17.08 -15.54
CA PHE A 145 -19.05 17.96 -16.71
C PHE A 145 -18.20 19.20 -16.41
N LEU A 146 -16.85 19.09 -16.53
CA LEU A 146 -15.85 20.17 -16.51
C LEU A 146 -15.43 20.75 -15.15
N TYR A 147 -15.98 20.29 -14.03
CA TYR A 147 -15.60 20.83 -12.71
C TYR A 147 -14.50 20.05 -11.99
N LEU A 148 -14.34 18.74 -12.25
CA LEU A 148 -13.29 17.92 -11.67
C LEU A 148 -12.26 17.55 -12.75
N PRO A 149 -11.01 18.02 -12.67
CA PRO A 149 -9.92 17.50 -13.49
C PRO A 149 -9.58 16.06 -13.07
N GLU A 150 -9.06 15.25 -14.00
CA GLU A 150 -8.64 13.84 -13.77
C GLU A 150 -9.75 12.94 -13.17
N LEU A 151 -10.99 13.15 -13.57
CA LEU A 151 -12.17 12.41 -13.14
C LEU A 151 -12.03 10.89 -13.23
N GLN A 152 -11.32 10.41 -14.24
CA GLN A 152 -11.25 8.99 -14.60
C GLN A 152 -10.27 8.23 -13.70
N ASN A 153 -9.35 8.91 -13.04
CA ASN A 153 -8.27 8.31 -12.28
C ASN A 153 -8.51 8.45 -10.77
N ASP A 154 -8.56 9.68 -10.26
CA ASP A 154 -8.44 9.93 -8.83
C ASP A 154 -9.76 10.25 -8.12
N TYR A 155 -10.78 10.73 -8.87
CA TYR A 155 -12.01 11.28 -8.28
C TYR A 155 -13.29 10.58 -8.71
N VAL A 156 -13.24 9.29 -9.00
CA VAL A 156 -14.42 8.48 -9.36
C VAL A 156 -15.40 8.35 -8.19
N PHE A 157 -14.89 8.16 -6.96
CA PHE A 157 -15.74 7.92 -5.80
C PHE A 157 -16.65 9.10 -5.42
N PRO A 158 -16.22 10.37 -5.45
CA PRO A 158 -17.12 11.53 -5.30
C PRO A 158 -18.29 11.54 -6.29
N ILE A 159 -18.05 11.16 -7.54
CA ILE A 159 -19.12 11.08 -8.56
C ILE A 159 -20.11 9.96 -8.24
N VAL A 160 -19.60 8.82 -7.79
CA VAL A 160 -20.44 7.72 -7.30
C VAL A 160 -21.35 8.20 -6.16
N CYS A 161 -20.79 8.98 -5.22
CA CYS A 161 -21.55 9.57 -4.13
C CYS A 161 -22.61 10.56 -4.65
N GLU A 162 -22.30 11.38 -5.66
CA GLU A 162 -23.23 12.32 -6.25
C GLU A 162 -24.38 11.60 -6.99
N GLU A 163 -24.07 10.58 -7.79
CA GLU A 163 -25.06 9.87 -8.62
C GLU A 163 -25.90 8.87 -7.81
N LEU A 164 -25.27 8.08 -6.92
CA LEU A 164 -25.94 7.01 -6.17
C LEU A 164 -26.27 7.38 -4.72
N GLY A 165 -25.80 8.53 -4.26
CA GLY A 165 -25.99 8.99 -2.89
C GLY A 165 -25.24 8.17 -1.85
N PHE A 166 -25.51 8.45 -0.59
CA PHE A 166 -24.88 7.78 0.54
C PHE A 166 -25.14 6.26 0.54
N ILE A 167 -26.34 5.83 0.21
CA ILE A 167 -26.71 4.40 0.22
C ILE A 167 -25.95 3.65 -0.87
N GLY A 168 -25.84 4.19 -2.07
CA GLY A 168 -25.08 3.57 -3.16
C GLY A 168 -23.57 3.53 -2.87
N ALA A 169 -23.02 4.62 -2.35
CA ALA A 169 -21.62 4.70 -1.94
C ALA A 169 -21.30 3.68 -0.82
N ALA A 170 -22.16 3.60 0.20
CA ALA A 170 -22.01 2.63 1.30
C ALA A 170 -22.09 1.18 0.79
N MET A 171 -22.96 0.88 -0.16
CA MET A 171 -23.06 -0.44 -0.77
C MET A 171 -21.77 -0.83 -1.52
N ILE A 172 -21.19 0.10 -2.29
CA ILE A 172 -19.93 -0.13 -2.99
C ILE A 172 -18.79 -0.38 -1.99
N LEU A 173 -18.68 0.44 -0.94
CA LEU A 173 -17.67 0.22 0.11
C LEU A 173 -17.86 -1.13 0.81
N LEU A 174 -19.11 -1.55 1.06
CA LEU A 174 -19.41 -2.86 1.62
C LEU A 174 -18.95 -4.00 0.69
N LEU A 175 -19.17 -3.88 -0.61
CA LEU A 175 -18.71 -4.86 -1.59
C LEU A 175 -17.19 -4.96 -1.62
N PHE A 176 -16.46 -3.83 -1.56
CA PHE A 176 -15.00 -3.84 -1.41
C PHE A 176 -14.55 -4.50 -0.10
N ALA A 177 -15.21 -4.17 1.01
CA ALA A 177 -14.91 -4.80 2.30
C ALA A 177 -15.12 -6.34 2.24
N LEU A 178 -16.21 -6.81 1.63
CA LEU A 178 -16.48 -8.22 1.44
C LEU A 178 -15.45 -8.89 0.51
N LEU A 179 -15.02 -8.20 -0.55
CA LEU A 179 -13.96 -8.67 -1.45
C LEU A 179 -12.64 -8.86 -0.69
N ILE A 180 -12.23 -7.89 0.12
CA ILE A 180 -11.02 -7.95 0.94
C ILE A 180 -11.11 -9.10 1.96
N LEU A 181 -12.22 -9.21 2.69
CA LEU A 181 -12.43 -10.30 3.65
C LEU A 181 -12.39 -11.65 2.96
N ARG A 182 -13.01 -11.78 1.78
CA ARG A 182 -12.99 -13.01 0.99
C ARG A 182 -11.59 -13.32 0.46
N GLY A 183 -10.84 -12.32 0.03
CA GLY A 183 -9.45 -12.46 -0.39
C GLY A 183 -8.56 -13.02 0.72
N TYR A 184 -8.57 -12.42 1.89
CA TYR A 184 -7.80 -12.93 3.03
C TYR A 184 -8.29 -14.32 3.49
N TRP A 185 -9.59 -14.58 3.47
CA TRP A 185 -10.11 -15.91 3.76
C TRP A 185 -9.57 -16.98 2.78
N LEU A 186 -9.53 -16.67 1.47
CA LEU A 186 -8.94 -17.54 0.46
C LEU A 186 -7.44 -17.74 0.66
N ALA A 187 -6.71 -16.71 1.05
CA ALA A 187 -5.28 -16.81 1.34
C ALA A 187 -4.99 -17.80 2.48
N LEU A 188 -5.83 -17.76 3.54
CA LEU A 188 -5.72 -18.68 4.68
C LEU A 188 -6.02 -20.14 4.32
N HIS A 189 -6.81 -20.39 3.28
CA HIS A 189 -7.20 -21.74 2.83
C HIS A 189 -6.49 -22.18 1.54
N ALA A 190 -5.49 -21.44 1.08
CA ALA A 190 -4.73 -21.78 -0.11
C ALA A 190 -3.92 -23.07 0.11
N ARG A 191 -3.84 -23.91 -0.92
CA ARG A 191 -3.14 -25.20 -0.85
C ARG A 191 -1.62 -25.09 -0.81
N ASP A 192 -1.08 -24.03 -1.39
CA ASP A 192 0.34 -23.78 -1.51
C ASP A 192 0.70 -22.39 -0.96
N ARG A 193 1.93 -22.25 -0.46
CA ARG A 193 2.41 -20.99 0.11
C ARG A 193 2.53 -19.86 -0.93
N PHE A 194 2.90 -20.19 -2.16
CA PHE A 194 3.03 -19.19 -3.21
C PHE A 194 1.68 -18.56 -3.55
N GLY A 195 0.64 -19.40 -3.75
CA GLY A 195 -0.72 -18.92 -3.98
C GLY A 195 -1.26 -18.09 -2.81
N ALA A 196 -1.02 -18.53 -1.56
CA ALA A 196 -1.40 -17.75 -0.38
C ALA A 196 -0.79 -16.34 -0.39
N LEU A 197 0.52 -16.22 -0.61
CA LEU A 197 1.24 -14.94 -0.62
C LEU A 197 0.81 -14.05 -1.80
N LEU A 198 0.54 -14.66 -2.96
CA LEU A 198 0.03 -13.94 -4.13
C LEU A 198 -1.34 -13.33 -3.83
N ILE A 199 -2.26 -14.12 -3.24
CA ILE A 199 -3.60 -13.64 -2.87
C ILE A 199 -3.49 -12.51 -1.83
N VAL A 200 -2.62 -12.63 -0.82
CA VAL A 200 -2.38 -11.56 0.15
C VAL A 200 -1.92 -10.28 -0.54
N GLY A 201 -0.94 -10.39 -1.45
CA GLY A 201 -0.43 -9.22 -2.18
C GLY A 201 -1.51 -8.51 -3.01
N VAL A 202 -2.27 -9.28 -3.81
CA VAL A 202 -3.36 -8.74 -4.63
C VAL A 202 -4.48 -8.15 -3.77
N THR A 203 -4.85 -8.82 -2.66
CA THR A 203 -5.91 -8.33 -1.76
C THR A 203 -5.50 -7.05 -1.03
N THR A 204 -4.21 -6.90 -0.69
CA THR A 204 -3.71 -5.69 -0.02
C THR A 204 -3.65 -4.48 -0.95
N GLN A 205 -3.60 -4.70 -2.27
CA GLN A 205 -3.62 -3.63 -3.26
C GLN A 205 -5.02 -2.99 -3.42
N VAL A 206 -6.06 -3.74 -3.12
CA VAL A 206 -7.47 -3.28 -3.17
C VAL A 206 -7.83 -2.44 -1.95
#